data_8f50c51977df31d4f9529e3bf45f6875
#
_entry.id   8f50c51977df31d4f9529e3bf45f6875
#
_cell.length_a   1.000
_cell.length_b   1.000
_cell.length_c   1.000
_cell.angle_alpha   90.00
_cell.angle_beta   90.00
_cell.angle_gamma   90.00
#
_symmetry.space_group_name_H-M   'P 1'
#
loop_
_entity.id
_entity.type
_entity.pdbx_description
1 polymer ?
#
loop_
_entity_poly.entity_id
_entity_poly.type
_entity_poly.pdbx_seq_one_letter_code
_entity_poly.pdbx_strand_id
1 'polypeptide(L)'
;ENQTNIFNLLDNLYDACYEPAKNDLDQIKEIAKEMDGIEDIKPWDGVYYSEKLKQKLYDFNEDSLRPYFKSENVVKGVFEVAHKMYGLNFSKLDNVQTWHKDVNVYEVTDADDSHIGILYEDLFPRETKRSGAWMNELRSQGMQDNEVLRPHVTFTCNLTKSTETTPS
;
A
#
# COMPACT_ATOMS: atom_id res chain seq x y z
N GLU A 1 -31.92 -9.01 7.18
CA GLU A 1 -31.48 -7.95 6.27
C GLU A 1 -32.50 -7.79 5.15
N ASN A 2 -32.88 -6.56 4.85
CA ASN A 2 -33.80 -6.25 3.75
C ASN A 2 -33.31 -4.99 3.02
N GLN A 3 -33.87 -4.77 1.82
CA GLN A 3 -33.52 -3.63 0.95
C GLN A 3 -33.72 -2.28 1.65
N THR A 4 -34.78 -2.12 2.44
CA THR A 4 -35.08 -0.88 3.16
C THR A 4 -33.96 -0.51 4.13
N ASN A 5 -33.43 -1.48 4.88
CA ASN A 5 -32.34 -1.23 5.83
C ASN A 5 -31.06 -0.77 5.11
N ILE A 6 -30.82 -1.29 3.93
CA ILE A 6 -29.65 -0.89 3.11
C ILE A 6 -29.82 0.56 2.65
N PHE A 7 -30.97 0.94 2.09
CA PHE A 7 -31.22 2.31 1.67
C PHE A 7 -31.21 3.28 2.84
N ASN A 8 -31.83 2.96 3.97
CA ASN A 8 -31.76 3.79 5.16
C ASN A 8 -30.31 4.02 5.64
N LEU A 9 -29.46 3.00 5.57
CA LEU A 9 -28.03 3.16 5.90
C LEU A 9 -27.35 4.12 4.93
N LEU A 10 -27.57 3.95 3.63
CA LEU A 10 -26.97 4.82 2.60
C LEU A 10 -27.43 6.26 2.72
N ASP A 11 -28.75 6.49 2.96
CA ASP A 11 -29.30 7.83 3.16
C ASP A 11 -28.70 8.48 4.41
N ASN A 12 -28.63 7.77 5.53
CA ASN A 12 -28.00 8.28 6.76
C ASN A 12 -26.51 8.62 6.56
N LEU A 13 -25.78 7.80 5.81
CA LEU A 13 -24.37 8.08 5.47
C LEU A 13 -24.26 9.31 4.57
N TYR A 14 -25.13 9.43 3.56
CA TYR A 14 -25.14 10.60 2.68
C TYR A 14 -25.39 11.88 3.47
N ASP A 15 -26.45 11.90 4.28
CA ASP A 15 -26.80 13.08 5.10
C ASP A 15 -25.69 13.47 6.08
N ALA A 16 -25.03 12.49 6.69
CA ALA A 16 -23.91 12.74 7.59
C ALA A 16 -22.63 13.25 6.89
N CYS A 17 -22.37 12.83 5.65
CA CYS A 17 -21.14 13.15 4.94
C CYS A 17 -21.24 14.37 4.02
N TYR A 18 -22.44 14.75 3.57
CA TYR A 18 -22.62 15.75 2.52
C TYR A 18 -22.08 17.15 2.91
N GLU A 19 -22.51 17.69 4.04
CA GLU A 19 -22.06 19.01 4.50
C GLU A 19 -20.57 19.04 4.87
N PRO A 20 -20.02 18.05 5.58
CA PRO A 20 -18.56 17.96 5.76
C PRO A 20 -17.77 17.93 4.45
N ALA A 21 -18.16 17.10 3.50
CA ALA A 21 -17.49 17.02 2.20
C ALA A 21 -17.56 18.33 1.39
N LYS A 22 -18.69 19.04 1.47
CA LYS A 22 -18.84 20.36 0.87
C LYS A 22 -17.91 21.39 1.51
N ASN A 23 -17.83 21.41 2.84
CA ASN A 23 -16.92 22.29 3.57
C ASN A 23 -15.45 22.01 3.22
N ASP A 24 -15.05 20.75 3.11
CA ASP A 24 -13.71 20.36 2.68
C ASP A 24 -13.41 20.88 1.26
N LEU A 25 -14.36 20.70 0.32
CA LEU A 25 -14.23 21.22 -1.04
C LEU A 25 -14.10 22.74 -1.08
N ASP A 26 -14.87 23.45 -0.26
CA ASP A 26 -14.81 24.93 -0.21
C ASP A 26 -13.46 25.41 0.32
N GLN A 27 -12.86 24.76 1.31
CA GLN A 27 -11.48 25.05 1.77
C GLN A 27 -10.44 24.79 0.66
N ILE A 28 -10.60 23.72 -0.13
CA ILE A 28 -9.71 23.43 -1.27
C ILE A 28 -9.85 24.52 -2.35
N LYS A 29 -11.06 25.00 -2.61
CA LYS A 29 -11.27 26.12 -3.55
C LYS A 29 -10.64 27.43 -3.06
N GLU A 30 -10.74 27.71 -1.77
CA GLU A 30 -10.12 28.90 -1.18
C GLU A 30 -8.61 28.89 -1.38
N ILE A 31 -7.93 27.78 -1.08
CA ILE A 31 -6.48 27.68 -1.27
C ILE A 31 -6.07 27.77 -2.76
N ALA A 32 -6.85 27.19 -3.67
CA ALA A 32 -6.60 27.29 -5.10
C ALA A 32 -6.75 28.74 -5.62
N LYS A 33 -7.75 29.46 -5.14
CA LYS A 33 -7.94 30.87 -5.46
C LYS A 33 -6.83 31.73 -4.88
N GLU A 34 -6.42 31.50 -3.63
CA GLU A 34 -5.35 32.25 -2.97
C GLU A 34 -3.99 32.06 -3.67
N MET A 35 -3.66 30.82 -4.07
CA MET A 35 -2.36 30.49 -4.64
C MET A 35 -2.23 30.83 -6.12
N ASP A 36 -3.22 30.46 -6.91
CA ASP A 36 -3.13 30.49 -8.39
C ASP A 36 -4.29 31.21 -9.05
N GLY A 37 -5.21 31.83 -8.29
CA GLY A 37 -6.37 32.56 -8.83
C GLY A 37 -7.43 31.66 -9.49
N ILE A 38 -7.40 30.34 -9.23
CA ILE A 38 -8.35 29.38 -9.81
C ILE A 38 -9.65 29.39 -8.99
N GLU A 39 -10.76 29.72 -9.67
CA GLU A 39 -12.09 29.73 -9.05
C GLU A 39 -12.87 28.44 -9.28
N ASP A 40 -12.59 27.72 -10.37
CA ASP A 40 -13.28 26.49 -10.77
C ASP A 40 -12.32 25.31 -10.79
N ILE A 41 -12.26 24.59 -9.66
CA ILE A 41 -11.42 23.41 -9.48
C ILE A 41 -11.97 22.26 -10.31
N LYS A 42 -11.11 21.64 -11.11
CA LYS A 42 -11.42 20.43 -11.86
C LYS A 42 -11.06 19.17 -11.05
N PRO A 43 -11.61 18.00 -11.37
CA PRO A 43 -11.33 16.76 -10.63
C PRO A 43 -9.83 16.41 -10.51
N TRP A 44 -9.02 16.78 -11.49
CA TRP A 44 -7.57 16.55 -11.49
C TRP A 44 -6.77 17.54 -10.63
N ASP A 45 -7.35 18.69 -10.27
CA ASP A 45 -6.70 19.70 -9.43
C ASP A 45 -6.85 19.38 -7.93
N GLY A 46 -7.90 18.65 -7.57
CA GLY A 46 -8.31 18.42 -6.18
C GLY A 46 -7.21 17.85 -5.30
N VAL A 47 -6.47 16.85 -5.79
CA VAL A 47 -5.38 16.21 -5.03
C VAL A 47 -4.25 17.19 -4.75
N TYR A 48 -3.87 18.00 -5.74
CA TYR A 48 -2.79 18.99 -5.60
C TYR A 48 -3.12 20.05 -4.53
N TYR A 49 -4.31 20.68 -4.63
CA TYR A 49 -4.70 21.71 -3.66
C TYR A 49 -5.05 21.14 -2.27
N SER A 50 -5.54 19.92 -2.21
CA SER A 50 -5.72 19.19 -0.94
C SER A 50 -4.40 19.03 -0.20
N GLU A 51 -3.33 18.64 -0.91
CA GLU A 51 -1.99 18.54 -0.32
C GLU A 51 -1.45 19.94 0.11
N LYS A 52 -1.68 20.98 -0.70
CA LYS A 52 -1.31 22.36 -0.33
C LYS A 52 -2.05 22.86 0.92
N LEU A 53 -3.34 22.55 1.01
CA LEU A 53 -4.14 22.87 2.20
C LEU A 53 -3.59 22.14 3.43
N LYS A 54 -3.29 20.84 3.32
CA LYS A 54 -2.69 20.05 4.39
C LYS A 54 -1.37 20.64 4.88
N GLN A 55 -0.47 21.01 3.94
CA GLN A 55 0.79 21.68 4.27
C GLN A 55 0.56 23.02 5.01
N LYS A 56 -0.41 23.83 4.55
CA LYS A 56 -0.76 25.12 5.18
C LYS A 56 -1.33 24.94 6.59
N LEU A 57 -2.20 23.96 6.80
CA LEU A 57 -2.87 23.74 8.09
C LEU A 57 -1.97 23.11 9.15
N TYR A 58 -1.09 22.20 8.75
CA TYR A 58 -0.36 21.34 9.67
C TYR A 58 1.16 21.57 9.65
N ASP A 59 1.67 22.45 8.76
CA ASP A 59 3.13 22.66 8.55
C ASP A 59 3.90 21.33 8.41
N PHE A 60 3.26 20.35 7.75
CA PHE A 60 3.75 18.99 7.66
C PHE A 60 4.08 18.60 6.21
N ASN A 61 5.30 18.16 5.99
CA ASN A 61 5.78 17.62 4.71
C ASN A 61 6.13 16.15 4.87
N GLU A 62 5.41 15.28 4.18
CA GLU A 62 5.64 13.82 4.22
C GLU A 62 7.05 13.45 3.76
N ASP A 63 7.67 14.21 2.86
CA ASP A 63 9.04 13.95 2.40
C ASP A 63 10.07 14.01 3.54
N SER A 64 9.78 14.76 4.62
CA SER A 64 10.64 14.81 5.81
C SER A 64 10.72 13.48 6.57
N LEU A 65 9.75 12.59 6.38
CA LEU A 65 9.71 11.26 7.00
C LEU A 65 10.47 10.20 6.20
N ARG A 66 10.67 10.39 4.90
CA ARG A 66 11.30 9.37 4.04
C ARG A 66 12.64 8.84 4.56
N PRO A 67 13.56 9.65 5.13
CA PRO A 67 14.83 9.14 5.66
C PRO A 67 14.67 8.13 6.80
N TYR A 68 13.55 8.19 7.52
CA TYR A 68 13.26 7.31 8.65
C TYR A 68 12.61 5.97 8.23
N PHE A 69 12.01 5.93 7.03
CA PHE A 69 11.26 4.79 6.52
C PHE A 69 11.87 4.23 5.23
N LYS A 70 13.19 3.96 5.24
CA LYS A 70 13.84 3.27 4.13
C LYS A 70 13.18 1.90 3.91
N SER A 71 12.81 1.59 2.68
CA SER A 71 12.07 0.36 2.33
C SER A 71 12.74 -0.91 2.85
N GLU A 72 14.06 -1.00 2.77
CA GLU A 72 14.83 -2.14 3.29
C GLU A 72 14.64 -2.33 4.81
N ASN A 73 14.65 -1.24 5.58
CA ASN A 73 14.44 -1.29 7.02
C ASN A 73 12.98 -1.62 7.37
N VAL A 74 12.04 -1.11 6.58
CA VAL A 74 10.60 -1.40 6.76
C VAL A 74 10.33 -2.87 6.52
N VAL A 75 10.82 -3.44 5.42
CA VAL A 75 10.68 -4.88 5.11
C VAL A 75 11.29 -5.74 6.20
N LYS A 76 12.51 -5.42 6.62
CA LYS A 76 13.16 -6.11 7.74
C LYS A 76 12.31 -6.03 9.02
N GLY A 77 11.77 -4.86 9.33
CA GLY A 77 10.89 -4.66 10.49
C GLY A 77 9.62 -5.49 10.40
N VAL A 78 9.00 -5.61 9.23
CA VAL A 78 7.83 -6.48 8.99
C VAL A 78 8.18 -7.95 9.27
N PHE A 79 9.32 -8.42 8.77
CA PHE A 79 9.78 -9.80 9.01
C PHE A 79 10.09 -10.04 10.49
N GLU A 80 10.69 -9.07 11.18
CA GLU A 80 10.93 -9.16 12.64
C GLU A 80 9.62 -9.24 13.44
N VAL A 81 8.59 -8.49 13.04
CA VAL A 81 7.26 -8.55 13.66
C VAL A 81 6.63 -9.93 13.42
N ALA A 82 6.67 -10.44 12.19
CA ALA A 82 6.15 -11.76 11.87
C ALA A 82 6.89 -12.86 12.63
N HIS A 83 8.21 -12.74 12.80
CA HIS A 83 8.99 -13.64 13.62
C HIS A 83 8.55 -13.61 15.09
N LYS A 84 8.42 -12.43 15.68
CA LYS A 84 7.99 -12.27 17.09
C LYS A 84 6.57 -12.77 17.35
N MET A 85 5.67 -12.60 16.40
CA MET A 85 4.25 -12.98 16.55
C MET A 85 3.99 -14.45 16.26
N TYR A 86 4.69 -15.01 15.26
CA TYR A 86 4.34 -16.32 14.69
C TYR A 86 5.52 -17.29 14.62
N GLY A 87 6.74 -16.88 14.98
CA GLY A 87 7.94 -17.71 14.86
C GLY A 87 8.49 -17.85 13.44
N LEU A 88 7.91 -17.14 12.46
CA LEU A 88 8.29 -17.30 11.07
C LEU A 88 9.68 -16.72 10.78
N ASN A 89 10.46 -17.42 9.96
CA ASN A 89 11.75 -16.98 9.45
C ASN A 89 11.66 -16.72 7.93
N PHE A 90 12.42 -15.73 7.45
CA PHE A 90 12.43 -15.32 6.05
C PHE A 90 13.86 -15.35 5.52
N SER A 91 14.14 -16.24 4.60
CA SER A 91 15.45 -16.40 3.97
C SER A 91 15.38 -16.02 2.49
N LYS A 92 16.16 -15.01 2.09
CA LYS A 92 16.19 -14.58 0.70
C LYS A 92 16.75 -15.70 -0.19
N LEU A 93 16.04 -15.99 -1.26
CA LEU A 93 16.46 -16.94 -2.28
C LEU A 93 17.10 -16.20 -3.46
N ASP A 94 18.32 -16.56 -3.78
CA ASP A 94 19.01 -16.08 -4.96
C ASP A 94 18.76 -17.02 -6.15
N ASN A 95 18.88 -16.50 -7.39
CA ASN A 95 18.76 -17.27 -8.64
C ASN A 95 17.39 -17.93 -8.88
N VAL A 96 16.33 -17.45 -8.26
CA VAL A 96 14.96 -17.84 -8.59
C VAL A 96 14.46 -17.05 -9.79
N GLN A 97 13.89 -17.75 -10.78
CA GLN A 97 13.27 -17.08 -11.92
C GLN A 97 12.04 -16.28 -11.47
N THR A 98 12.04 -14.98 -11.79
CA THR A 98 10.94 -14.05 -11.48
C THR A 98 10.47 -13.35 -12.75
N TRP A 99 9.32 -12.72 -12.70
CA TRP A 99 8.76 -11.94 -13.82
C TRP A 99 9.41 -10.57 -14.01
N HIS A 100 10.20 -10.10 -13.03
CA HIS A 100 10.93 -8.84 -13.12
C HIS A 100 12.16 -8.87 -12.19
N LYS A 101 13.24 -8.22 -12.60
CA LYS A 101 14.50 -8.18 -11.84
C LYS A 101 14.44 -7.55 -10.45
N ASP A 102 13.44 -6.69 -10.22
CA ASP A 102 13.23 -6.00 -8.94
C ASP A 102 12.36 -6.83 -7.97
N VAL A 103 11.98 -8.04 -8.33
CA VAL A 103 11.23 -8.94 -7.46
C VAL A 103 12.20 -9.74 -6.60
N ASN A 104 12.06 -9.63 -5.28
CA ASN A 104 12.76 -10.48 -4.34
C ASN A 104 11.92 -11.72 -4.02
N VAL A 105 12.59 -12.82 -3.71
CA VAL A 105 11.93 -14.07 -3.32
C VAL A 105 12.48 -14.51 -1.98
N TYR A 106 11.59 -14.94 -1.09
CA TYR A 106 11.95 -15.43 0.22
C TYR A 106 11.33 -16.81 0.46
N GLU A 107 12.12 -17.72 0.98
CA GLU A 107 11.60 -18.90 1.65
C GLU A 107 11.10 -18.50 3.03
N VAL A 108 9.90 -18.97 3.37
CA VAL A 108 9.32 -18.80 4.69
C VAL A 108 9.35 -20.14 5.42
N THR A 109 9.97 -20.17 6.58
CA THR A 109 10.04 -21.36 7.43
C THR A 109 9.45 -21.10 8.81
N ASP A 110 9.03 -22.17 9.49
CA ASP A 110 8.61 -22.14 10.89
C ASP A 110 9.82 -22.10 11.83
N ALA A 111 9.57 -22.03 13.12
CA ALA A 111 10.61 -22.01 14.18
C ALA A 111 11.47 -23.27 14.20
N ASP A 112 10.98 -24.40 13.69
CA ASP A 112 11.70 -25.67 13.55
C ASP A 112 12.37 -25.86 12.17
N ASP A 113 12.49 -24.78 11.41
CA ASP A 113 13.02 -24.74 10.03
C ASP A 113 12.17 -25.49 8.99
N SER A 114 10.97 -25.95 9.33
CA SER A 114 10.07 -26.58 8.38
C SER A 114 9.57 -25.55 7.35
N HIS A 115 9.55 -25.94 6.07
CA HIS A 115 9.11 -25.10 4.97
C HIS A 115 7.61 -24.78 5.05
N ILE A 116 7.27 -23.49 5.13
CA ILE A 116 5.89 -22.98 5.17
C ILE A 116 5.43 -22.55 3.76
N GLY A 117 6.26 -21.83 3.02
CA GLY A 117 5.88 -21.32 1.70
C GLY A 117 6.91 -20.39 1.08
N ILE A 118 6.54 -19.81 -0.04
CA ILE A 118 7.36 -18.85 -0.79
C ILE A 118 6.66 -17.49 -0.85
N LEU A 119 7.39 -16.44 -0.49
CA LEU A 119 6.96 -15.06 -0.60
C LEU A 119 7.70 -14.35 -1.73
N TYR A 120 6.95 -13.79 -2.67
CA TYR A 120 7.46 -12.90 -3.71
C TYR A 120 7.15 -11.46 -3.34
N GLU A 121 8.18 -10.65 -3.24
CA GLU A 121 8.13 -9.23 -2.88
C GLU A 121 8.30 -8.40 -4.14
N ASP A 122 7.24 -7.74 -4.60
CA ASP A 122 7.21 -6.87 -5.79
C ASP A 122 6.85 -5.44 -5.39
N LEU A 123 7.83 -4.64 -4.97
CA LEU A 123 7.60 -3.35 -4.32
C LEU A 123 7.55 -2.15 -5.27
N PHE A 124 8.18 -2.21 -6.45
CA PHE A 124 8.41 -1.03 -7.25
C PHE A 124 7.50 -0.92 -8.47
N PRO A 125 7.15 0.32 -8.90
CA PRO A 125 6.31 0.54 -10.07
C PRO A 125 7.07 0.22 -11.36
N ARG A 126 6.32 -0.13 -12.41
CA ARG A 126 6.75 -0.28 -13.81
C ARG A 126 5.56 -0.05 -14.74
N GLU A 127 5.80 0.18 -16.00
CA GLU A 127 4.79 0.56 -16.99
C GLU A 127 3.56 -0.37 -17.02
N THR A 128 3.78 -1.68 -16.93
CA THR A 128 2.71 -2.68 -17.00
C THR A 128 2.11 -3.06 -15.64
N LYS A 129 2.57 -2.45 -14.55
CA LYS A 129 2.11 -2.78 -13.20
C LYS A 129 0.97 -1.87 -12.77
N ARG A 130 -0.11 -2.47 -12.31
CA ARG A 130 -1.25 -1.73 -11.75
C ARG A 130 -0.81 -0.95 -10.49
N SER A 131 -1.34 0.26 -10.32
CA SER A 131 -1.13 1.06 -9.11
C SER A 131 -1.85 0.47 -7.89
N GLY A 132 -1.38 0.84 -6.68
CA GLY A 132 -1.92 0.37 -5.41
C GLY A 132 -1.03 -0.66 -4.73
N ALA A 133 -1.58 -1.35 -3.74
CA ALA A 133 -0.92 -2.43 -3.02
C ALA A 133 -1.90 -3.59 -2.83
N TRP A 134 -1.44 -4.82 -3.01
CA TRP A 134 -2.26 -6.02 -2.86
C TRP A 134 -1.41 -7.26 -2.62
N MET A 135 -2.08 -8.31 -2.21
CA MET A 135 -1.53 -9.65 -2.08
C MET A 135 -2.28 -10.58 -3.04
N ASN A 136 -1.56 -11.47 -3.69
CA ASN A 136 -2.13 -12.55 -4.48
C ASN A 136 -1.50 -13.88 -4.09
N GLU A 137 -2.32 -14.91 -4.15
CA GLU A 137 -1.90 -16.28 -4.05
C GLU A 137 -1.58 -16.82 -5.47
N LEU A 138 -0.34 -17.23 -5.71
CA LEU A 138 0.08 -17.86 -6.97
C LEU A 138 -0.14 -19.37 -6.94
N ARG A 139 -0.02 -19.95 -5.76
CA ARG A 139 -0.31 -21.36 -5.50
C ARG A 139 -0.90 -21.49 -4.11
N SER A 140 -2.07 -22.10 -4.03
CA SER A 140 -2.77 -22.32 -2.76
C SER A 140 -2.10 -23.42 -1.94
N GLN A 141 -2.20 -23.32 -0.63
CA GLN A 141 -1.93 -24.43 0.25
C GLN A 141 -3.02 -25.49 0.09
N GLY A 142 -2.66 -26.75 0.11
CA GLY A 142 -3.63 -27.83 -0.02
C GLY A 142 -3.01 -29.20 -0.08
N MET A 143 -3.82 -30.17 -0.52
CA MET A 143 -3.39 -31.54 -0.82
C MET A 143 -3.65 -31.81 -2.30
N GLN A 144 -2.66 -32.28 -3.01
CA GLN A 144 -2.77 -32.77 -4.38
C GLN A 144 -1.99 -34.07 -4.53
N ASP A 145 -2.60 -35.12 -5.06
CA ASP A 145 -1.98 -36.42 -5.29
C ASP A 145 -1.29 -37.01 -4.04
N ASN A 146 -1.89 -36.79 -2.85
CA ASN A 146 -1.38 -37.13 -1.52
C ASN A 146 -0.13 -36.35 -1.08
N GLU A 147 0.25 -35.30 -1.80
CA GLU A 147 1.33 -34.40 -1.42
C GLU A 147 0.79 -33.11 -0.83
N VAL A 148 1.46 -32.57 0.20
CA VAL A 148 1.13 -31.27 0.78
C VAL A 148 1.72 -30.18 -0.11
N LEU A 149 0.85 -29.38 -0.73
CA LEU A 149 1.25 -28.18 -1.44
C LEU A 149 1.46 -27.04 -0.45
N ARG A 150 2.60 -26.39 -0.52
CA ARG A 150 2.88 -25.17 0.23
C ARG A 150 2.57 -23.93 -0.61
N PRO A 151 2.07 -22.84 0.01
CA PRO A 151 1.60 -21.67 -0.72
C PRO A 151 2.76 -20.89 -1.35
N HIS A 152 2.48 -20.27 -2.49
CA HIS A 152 3.29 -19.21 -3.07
C HIS A 152 2.45 -17.94 -3.10
N VAL A 153 2.93 -16.89 -2.45
CA VAL A 153 2.19 -15.64 -2.26
C VAL A 153 3.02 -14.47 -2.80
N THR A 154 2.34 -13.52 -3.44
CA THR A 154 2.95 -12.24 -3.81
C THR A 154 2.49 -11.15 -2.88
N PHE A 155 3.40 -10.29 -2.49
CA PHE A 155 3.13 -9.01 -1.88
C PHE A 155 3.58 -7.91 -2.83
N THR A 156 2.62 -7.12 -3.29
CA THR A 156 2.83 -6.15 -4.38
C THR A 156 2.52 -4.74 -3.89
N CYS A 157 3.44 -3.81 -4.14
CA CYS A 157 3.31 -2.38 -3.85
C CYS A 157 3.76 -1.52 -5.04
N ASN A 158 3.67 -0.21 -4.89
CA ASN A 158 4.21 0.77 -5.83
C ASN A 158 5.00 1.85 -5.07
N LEU A 159 6.03 1.43 -4.34
CA LEU A 159 6.92 2.33 -3.60
C LEU A 159 7.79 3.11 -4.59
N THR A 160 8.05 4.38 -4.29
CA THR A 160 8.97 5.18 -5.10
C THR A 160 10.37 4.59 -4.99
N LYS A 161 11.02 4.31 -6.14
CA LYS A 161 12.41 3.86 -6.14
C LYS A 161 13.33 4.91 -5.53
N SER A 162 14.39 4.44 -4.87
CA SER A 162 15.47 5.33 -4.44
C SER A 162 16.12 6.03 -5.62
N THR A 163 16.51 7.27 -5.40
CA THR A 163 17.40 8.03 -6.31
C THR A 163 18.78 8.16 -5.64
N GLU A 164 19.74 8.79 -6.31
CA GLU A 164 21.07 9.06 -5.73
C GLU A 164 21.00 9.90 -4.44
N THR A 165 19.94 10.69 -4.27
CA THR A 165 19.78 11.63 -3.15
C THR A 165 18.61 11.32 -2.22
N THR A 166 17.71 10.42 -2.62
CA THR A 166 16.46 10.14 -1.87
C THR A 166 16.27 8.64 -1.68
N PRO A 167 16.10 8.14 -0.45
CA PRO A 167 15.77 6.74 -0.19
C PRO A 167 14.39 6.36 -0.72
N SER A 168 14.21 5.08 -1.05
CA SER A 168 12.89 4.51 -1.42
C SER A 168 12.04 4.26 -0.19
#